data_4e9c185fa6759324ac67c191e2c36148
#
_entry.id   4e9c185fa6759324ac67c191e2c36148
#
_cell.length_a   1.000
_cell.length_b   1.000
_cell.length_c   1.000
_cell.angle_alpha   90.00
_cell.angle_beta   90.00
_cell.angle_gamma   90.00
#
_symmetry.space_group_name_H-M   'P 1'
#
loop_
_entity.id
_entity.type
_entity.pdbx_description
1 polymer ?
#
loop_
_entity_poly.entity_id
_entity_poly.type
_entity_poly.pdbx_seq_one_letter_code
_entity_poly.pdbx_strand_id
1 'polypeptide(L)'
;MAKTGKAKRSGPKASADDKRIAALLDRIAGEGKAAAILARLRKEPAEHVAEEIARSAAFERLYKLARTRDIGNAAAMAANPGHVGLADLPQDLTFEEQYRRYFRPRLGKRAEGFDVLFQSALALGRSLLIVETGTLRQPGNWEGDGQSTFMFDALVRSCGGALFSIDVTIESIDSARKACSSATQLIANDSVSALHALAGIVSKEIDLLYLDSFDVDPKNPLPSAIHHGLELTAVRPLIGPGTVICVDDYAVGAGGGKGMIVERFLSNIGAKVLYSGYQKMWRMV
;
A
#
# COMPACT_ATOMS: atom_id res chain seq x y z
N MET A 1 33.08 -17.18 -64.62
CA MET A 1 32.50 -17.52 -63.32
C MET A 1 32.82 -16.41 -62.38
N ALA A 2 31.89 -15.51 -62.16
CA ALA A 2 32.04 -14.38 -61.23
C ALA A 2 31.34 -14.69 -59.85
N LYS A 3 32.10 -14.76 -58.78
CA LYS A 3 31.56 -14.93 -57.40
C LYS A 3 31.06 -13.59 -56.90
N THR A 4 29.75 -13.42 -56.81
CA THR A 4 29.10 -12.30 -56.14
C THR A 4 29.16 -12.50 -54.63
N GLY A 5 30.05 -11.76 -53.95
CA GLY A 5 30.10 -11.67 -52.49
C GLY A 5 28.90 -10.87 -51.96
N LYS A 6 28.02 -11.51 -51.17
CA LYS A 6 26.98 -10.81 -50.41
C LYS A 6 27.62 -10.07 -49.25
N ALA A 7 27.68 -8.74 -49.35
CA ALA A 7 28.03 -7.89 -48.23
C ALA A 7 26.96 -8.00 -47.13
N LYS A 8 27.34 -8.44 -45.93
CA LYS A 8 26.52 -8.37 -44.74
C LYS A 8 26.30 -6.90 -44.40
N ARG A 9 25.11 -6.37 -44.60
CA ARG A 9 24.70 -5.06 -44.05
C ARG A 9 24.71 -5.18 -42.52
N SER A 10 25.67 -4.56 -41.88
CA SER A 10 25.63 -4.31 -40.43
C SER A 10 24.50 -3.32 -40.16
N GLY A 11 23.53 -3.73 -39.37
CA GLY A 11 22.47 -2.82 -38.90
C GLY A 11 23.04 -1.63 -38.16
N PRO A 12 22.29 -0.51 -38.04
CA PRO A 12 22.76 0.67 -37.37
C PRO A 12 23.13 0.32 -35.91
N LYS A 13 24.31 0.76 -35.48
CA LYS A 13 24.76 0.62 -34.09
C LYS A 13 23.81 1.42 -33.19
N ALA A 14 23.31 0.81 -32.13
CA ALA A 14 22.45 1.46 -31.13
C ALA A 14 23.13 2.71 -30.57
N SER A 15 22.40 3.82 -30.55
CA SER A 15 22.86 5.09 -30.00
C SER A 15 23.11 4.98 -28.48
N ALA A 16 23.79 5.97 -27.89
CA ALA A 16 23.98 6.04 -26.45
C ALA A 16 22.63 6.13 -25.71
N ASP A 17 21.65 6.81 -26.33
CA ASP A 17 20.31 6.96 -25.79
C ASP A 17 19.51 5.64 -25.87
N ASP A 18 19.64 4.88 -26.95
CA ASP A 18 19.03 3.56 -27.06
C ASP A 18 19.50 2.61 -25.95
N LYS A 19 20.80 2.67 -25.61
CA LYS A 19 21.36 1.87 -24.51
C LYS A 19 20.84 2.30 -23.13
N ARG A 20 20.67 3.61 -22.91
CA ARG A 20 20.08 4.15 -21.69
C ARG A 20 18.62 3.76 -21.55
N ILE A 21 17.84 3.86 -22.60
CA ILE A 21 16.44 3.46 -22.66
C ILE A 21 16.31 1.95 -22.41
N ALA A 22 17.15 1.13 -23.06
CA ALA A 22 17.17 -0.31 -22.84
C ALA A 22 17.45 -0.68 -21.38
N ALA A 23 18.46 -0.05 -20.76
CA ALA A 23 18.78 -0.28 -19.35
C ALA A 23 17.64 0.14 -18.41
N LEU A 24 16.93 1.23 -18.73
CA LEU A 24 15.77 1.68 -17.98
C LEU A 24 14.61 0.68 -18.11
N LEU A 25 14.33 0.20 -19.31
CA LEU A 25 13.28 -0.78 -19.59
C LEU A 25 13.56 -2.13 -18.90
N ASP A 26 14.82 -2.58 -18.89
CA ASP A 26 15.20 -3.80 -18.15
C ASP A 26 15.02 -3.65 -16.64
N ARG A 27 15.27 -2.44 -16.09
CA ARG A 27 15.01 -2.17 -14.66
C ARG A 27 13.52 -2.17 -14.33
N ILE A 28 12.66 -1.71 -15.23
CA ILE A 28 11.21 -1.59 -15.02
C ILE A 28 10.51 -2.91 -15.28
N ALA A 29 10.80 -3.55 -16.40
CA ALA A 29 10.07 -4.72 -16.88
C ALA A 29 10.74 -6.07 -16.58
N GLY A 30 11.96 -6.04 -16.01
CA GLY A 30 12.78 -7.23 -15.75
C GLY A 30 13.88 -7.44 -16.81
N GLU A 31 14.98 -8.05 -16.37
CA GLU A 31 16.19 -8.22 -17.16
C GLU A 31 15.93 -9.01 -18.45
N GLY A 32 16.48 -8.54 -19.56
CA GLY A 32 16.34 -9.17 -20.89
C GLY A 32 15.06 -8.82 -21.66
N LYS A 33 14.13 -8.05 -21.09
CA LYS A 33 12.86 -7.71 -21.76
C LYS A 33 12.94 -6.45 -22.64
N ALA A 34 13.97 -5.62 -22.49
CA ALA A 34 14.12 -4.34 -23.19
C ALA A 34 14.02 -4.47 -24.72
N ALA A 35 14.66 -5.47 -25.32
CA ALA A 35 14.67 -5.66 -26.76
C ALA A 35 13.27 -5.96 -27.33
N ALA A 36 12.49 -6.79 -26.64
CA ALA A 36 11.11 -7.10 -27.01
C ALA A 36 10.19 -5.87 -26.90
N ILE A 37 10.34 -5.10 -25.84
CA ILE A 37 9.60 -3.86 -25.60
C ILE A 37 9.90 -2.82 -26.67
N LEU A 38 11.18 -2.58 -26.98
CA LEU A 38 11.60 -1.66 -28.02
C LEU A 38 11.10 -2.08 -29.42
N ALA A 39 11.03 -3.39 -29.70
CA ALA A 39 10.48 -3.90 -30.95
C ALA A 39 8.95 -3.65 -31.06
N ARG A 40 8.23 -3.69 -29.93
CA ARG A 40 6.80 -3.41 -29.88
C ARG A 40 6.51 -1.91 -30.00
N LEU A 41 7.26 -1.05 -29.31
CA LEU A 41 7.13 0.42 -29.39
C LEU A 41 7.29 0.96 -30.82
N ARG A 42 7.91 0.21 -31.72
CA ARG A 42 8.00 0.54 -33.15
C ARG A 42 6.75 0.18 -33.95
N LYS A 43 5.85 -0.63 -33.39
CA LYS A 43 4.69 -1.21 -34.12
C LYS A 43 3.35 -0.83 -33.47
N GLU A 44 3.33 -0.49 -32.22
CA GLU A 44 2.14 -0.26 -31.40
C GLU A 44 2.17 1.14 -30.77
N PRO A 45 1.01 1.76 -30.45
CA PRO A 45 0.96 3.01 -29.69
C PRO A 45 1.73 2.90 -28.38
N ALA A 46 2.54 3.90 -28.07
CA ALA A 46 3.43 3.91 -26.89
C ALA A 46 2.66 3.73 -25.58
N GLU A 47 1.45 4.27 -25.52
CA GLU A 47 0.56 4.18 -24.35
C GLU A 47 0.17 2.74 -24.01
N HIS A 48 -0.20 1.93 -25.01
CA HIS A 48 -0.56 0.52 -24.80
C HIS A 48 0.62 -0.32 -24.28
N VAL A 49 1.80 -0.07 -24.82
CA VAL A 49 3.02 -0.77 -24.41
C VAL A 49 3.42 -0.34 -23.00
N ALA A 50 3.30 0.95 -22.67
CA ALA A 50 3.61 1.48 -21.35
C ALA A 50 2.66 0.93 -20.28
N GLU A 51 1.36 0.86 -20.55
CA GLU A 51 0.37 0.28 -19.63
C GLU A 51 0.66 -1.20 -19.34
N GLU A 52 0.97 -1.99 -20.36
CA GLU A 52 1.26 -3.41 -20.20
C GLU A 52 2.57 -3.63 -19.43
N ILE A 53 3.60 -2.81 -19.69
CA ILE A 53 4.86 -2.86 -18.94
C ILE A 53 4.60 -2.53 -17.46
N ALA A 54 3.83 -1.48 -17.20
CA ALA A 54 3.50 -1.08 -15.83
C ALA A 54 2.73 -2.19 -15.11
N ARG A 55 1.73 -2.79 -15.74
CA ARG A 55 0.96 -3.92 -15.20
C ARG A 55 1.85 -5.14 -14.94
N SER A 56 2.69 -5.52 -15.91
CA SER A 56 3.57 -6.69 -15.79
C SER A 56 4.63 -6.51 -14.71
N ALA A 57 5.29 -5.35 -14.67
CA ALA A 57 6.33 -5.06 -13.67
C ALA A 57 5.74 -4.95 -12.26
N ALA A 58 4.57 -4.34 -12.10
CA ALA A 58 3.85 -4.29 -10.84
C ALA A 58 3.44 -5.68 -10.38
N PHE A 59 2.85 -6.49 -11.27
CA PHE A 59 2.45 -7.86 -10.98
C PHE A 59 3.64 -8.73 -10.58
N GLU A 60 4.76 -8.69 -11.32
CA GLU A 60 5.96 -9.47 -10.96
C GLU A 60 6.55 -9.05 -9.61
N ARG A 61 6.55 -7.74 -9.30
CA ARG A 61 7.00 -7.25 -7.98
C ARG A 61 6.09 -7.74 -6.87
N LEU A 62 4.77 -7.59 -7.03
CA LEU A 62 3.78 -8.08 -6.06
C LEU A 62 3.86 -9.60 -5.91
N TYR A 63 4.02 -10.33 -7.01
CA TYR A 63 4.14 -11.79 -7.00
C TYR A 63 5.43 -12.27 -6.34
N LYS A 64 6.57 -11.59 -6.59
CA LYS A 64 7.83 -11.86 -5.91
C LYS A 64 7.73 -11.55 -4.41
N LEU A 65 7.17 -10.40 -4.04
CA LEU A 65 6.92 -10.03 -2.65
C LEU A 65 6.00 -11.03 -1.95
N ALA A 66 4.97 -11.52 -2.63
CA ALA A 66 4.07 -12.55 -2.11
C ALA A 66 4.75 -13.92 -1.92
N ARG A 67 5.75 -14.26 -2.76
CA ARG A 67 6.47 -15.55 -2.69
C ARG A 67 7.69 -15.55 -1.77
N THR A 68 8.28 -14.40 -1.45
CA THR A 68 9.41 -14.31 -0.49
C THR A 68 8.98 -14.46 0.97
N ARG A 69 7.81 -15.01 1.20
CA ARG A 69 7.30 -15.29 2.53
C ARG A 69 8.05 -16.46 3.16
N ASP A 70 9.10 -16.11 3.85
CA ASP A 70 9.50 -16.90 5.00
C ASP A 70 8.66 -16.41 6.19
N ILE A 71 7.83 -17.30 6.73
CA ILE A 71 7.14 -17.08 8.01
C ILE A 71 8.25 -17.15 9.06
N GLY A 72 9.04 -16.06 9.12
CA GLY A 72 10.18 -15.97 10.00
C GLY A 72 9.73 -15.99 11.45
N ASN A 73 10.11 -17.02 12.13
CA ASN A 73 10.27 -17.20 13.57
C ASN A 73 9.50 -16.25 14.49
N ALA A 74 8.38 -16.74 14.98
CA ALA A 74 7.67 -16.21 16.16
C ALA A 74 8.59 -16.00 17.39
N ALA A 75 9.76 -16.65 17.43
CA ALA A 75 10.73 -16.56 18.52
C ALA A 75 11.43 -15.18 18.64
N ALA A 76 11.53 -14.39 17.56
CA ALA A 76 12.14 -13.05 17.62
C ALA A 76 11.19 -11.98 18.23
N MET A 77 9.92 -12.30 18.38
CA MET A 77 8.88 -11.37 18.88
C MET A 77 8.75 -11.36 20.40
N ALA A 78 9.39 -12.31 21.11
CA ALA A 78 9.27 -12.49 22.54
C ALA A 78 10.02 -11.43 23.39
N ALA A 79 10.73 -10.48 22.79
CA ALA A 79 11.64 -9.58 23.50
C ALA A 79 11.03 -8.24 23.97
N ASN A 80 9.76 -7.95 23.63
CA ASN A 80 9.14 -6.67 24.01
C ASN A 80 8.03 -6.91 25.04
N PRO A 81 8.25 -6.55 26.35
CA PRO A 81 7.21 -6.69 27.37
C PRO A 81 6.03 -5.74 27.03
N GLY A 82 4.92 -6.30 26.60
CA GLY A 82 3.72 -5.58 26.16
C GLY A 82 3.36 -5.80 24.71
N HIS A 83 4.22 -6.47 23.93
CA HIS A 83 3.89 -6.88 22.59
C HIS A 83 2.91 -8.06 22.63
N VAL A 84 1.78 -7.91 21.92
CA VAL A 84 0.88 -9.02 21.62
C VAL A 84 1.23 -9.46 20.20
N GLY A 85 1.94 -10.56 20.08
CA GLY A 85 2.22 -11.19 18.80
C GLY A 85 0.98 -11.91 18.26
N LEU A 86 0.96 -12.17 16.97
CA LEU A 86 -0.13 -12.93 16.33
C LEU A 86 -0.32 -14.31 16.98
N ALA A 87 0.79 -14.94 17.40
CA ALA A 87 0.79 -16.23 18.09
C ALA A 87 0.21 -16.18 19.51
N ASP A 88 0.21 -15.00 20.13
CA ASP A 88 -0.25 -14.80 21.50
C ASP A 88 -1.75 -14.49 21.57
N LEU A 89 -2.38 -14.23 20.42
CA LEU A 89 -3.82 -14.00 20.36
C LEU A 89 -4.57 -15.33 20.45
N PRO A 90 -5.52 -15.47 21.40
CA PRO A 90 -6.40 -16.63 21.44
C PRO A 90 -7.11 -16.83 20.11
N GLN A 91 -6.99 -18.00 19.52
CA GLN A 91 -7.50 -18.31 18.18
C GLN A 91 -9.03 -18.54 18.15
N ASP A 92 -9.62 -18.74 19.32
CA ASP A 92 -11.05 -18.95 19.54
C ASP A 92 -11.85 -17.64 19.69
N LEU A 93 -11.16 -16.48 19.76
CA LEU A 93 -11.81 -15.18 19.87
C LEU A 93 -12.12 -14.58 18.50
N THR A 94 -13.30 -13.96 18.39
CA THR A 94 -13.63 -13.12 17.24
C THR A 94 -12.69 -11.89 17.18
N PHE A 95 -12.60 -11.25 16.01
CA PHE A 95 -11.81 -10.03 15.89
C PHE A 95 -12.29 -8.94 16.85
N GLU A 96 -13.62 -8.76 17.03
CA GLU A 96 -14.16 -7.78 17.96
C GLU A 96 -13.73 -8.04 19.41
N GLU A 97 -13.67 -9.31 19.81
CA GLU A 97 -13.20 -9.68 21.15
C GLU A 97 -11.70 -9.44 21.30
N GLN A 98 -10.89 -9.80 20.29
CA GLN A 98 -9.46 -9.51 20.25
C GLN A 98 -9.22 -7.99 20.32
N TYR A 99 -9.92 -7.22 19.48
CA TYR A 99 -9.82 -5.77 19.46
C TYR A 99 -10.15 -5.16 20.83
N ARG A 100 -11.30 -5.48 21.38
CA ARG A 100 -11.78 -4.94 22.66
C ARG A 100 -10.86 -5.29 23.83
N ARG A 101 -10.32 -6.52 23.89
CA ARG A 101 -9.50 -7.01 25.00
C ARG A 101 -8.03 -6.61 24.91
N TYR A 102 -7.46 -6.66 23.69
CA TYR A 102 -6.02 -6.57 23.51
C TYR A 102 -5.54 -5.32 22.77
N PHE A 103 -6.30 -4.79 21.82
CA PHE A 103 -5.84 -3.66 21.00
C PHE A 103 -6.35 -2.33 21.52
N ARG A 104 -7.65 -2.17 21.65
CA ARG A 104 -8.29 -0.92 22.04
C ARG A 104 -7.69 -0.25 23.29
N PRO A 105 -7.40 -0.97 24.39
CA PRO A 105 -6.84 -0.36 25.61
C PRO A 105 -5.46 0.26 25.41
N ARG A 106 -4.75 -0.09 24.33
CA ARG A 106 -3.40 0.38 24.03
C ARG A 106 -3.36 1.53 23.02
N LEU A 107 -4.47 1.85 22.37
CA LEU A 107 -4.53 2.82 21.26
C LEU A 107 -4.53 4.28 21.68
N GLY A 108 -4.74 4.57 22.98
CA GLY A 108 -4.77 5.94 23.48
C GLY A 108 -5.71 6.84 22.67
N LYS A 109 -5.17 7.92 22.10
CA LYS A 109 -5.91 8.91 21.30
C LYS A 109 -6.50 8.39 19.99
N ARG A 110 -6.03 7.22 19.49
CA ARG A 110 -6.55 6.58 18.27
C ARG A 110 -7.75 5.67 18.52
N ALA A 111 -8.05 5.33 19.79
CA ALA A 111 -9.05 4.32 20.13
C ALA A 111 -10.44 4.61 19.51
N GLU A 112 -10.94 5.83 19.66
CA GLU A 112 -12.26 6.21 19.12
C GLU A 112 -12.32 6.13 17.59
N GLY A 113 -11.26 6.55 16.91
CA GLY A 113 -11.17 6.43 15.46
C GLY A 113 -11.20 4.97 14.99
N PHE A 114 -10.41 4.11 15.62
CA PHE A 114 -10.43 2.68 15.30
C PHE A 114 -11.75 2.00 15.67
N ASP A 115 -12.46 2.45 16.71
CA ASP A 115 -13.82 1.96 17.02
C ASP A 115 -14.75 2.18 15.81
N VAL A 116 -14.80 3.39 15.27
CA VAL A 116 -15.63 3.74 14.11
C VAL A 116 -15.18 3.01 12.86
N LEU A 117 -13.87 2.89 12.64
CA LEU A 117 -13.28 2.24 11.48
C LEU A 117 -13.63 0.76 11.44
N PHE A 118 -13.38 0.03 12.52
CA PHE A 118 -13.66 -1.41 12.59
C PHE A 118 -15.15 -1.72 12.59
N GLN A 119 -15.97 -0.90 13.27
CA GLN A 119 -17.43 -1.02 13.18
C GLN A 119 -17.91 -0.86 11.74
N SER A 120 -17.38 0.13 11.01
CA SER A 120 -17.73 0.36 9.60
C SER A 120 -17.30 -0.77 8.68
N ALA A 121 -16.12 -1.35 8.92
CA ALA A 121 -15.58 -2.47 8.15
C ALA A 121 -16.36 -3.77 8.40
N LEU A 122 -16.62 -4.10 9.66
CA LEU A 122 -17.33 -5.31 10.06
C LEU A 122 -18.80 -5.29 9.62
N ALA A 123 -19.43 -4.12 9.58
CA ALA A 123 -20.81 -3.96 9.10
C ALA A 123 -21.00 -4.38 7.62
N LEU A 124 -19.92 -4.52 6.83
CA LEU A 124 -19.99 -5.02 5.47
C LEU A 124 -20.31 -6.52 5.40
N GLY A 125 -20.02 -7.30 6.45
CA GLY A 125 -20.36 -8.72 6.55
C GLY A 125 -19.76 -9.61 5.46
N ARG A 126 -18.63 -9.24 4.89
CA ARG A 126 -17.94 -9.94 3.80
C ARG A 126 -16.42 -9.83 3.90
N SER A 127 -15.71 -10.56 3.06
CA SER A 127 -14.25 -10.43 2.95
C SER A 127 -13.85 -9.04 2.46
N LEU A 128 -12.86 -8.45 3.13
CA LEU A 128 -12.43 -7.07 2.95
C LEU A 128 -11.18 -6.97 2.10
N LEU A 129 -11.09 -5.92 1.29
CA LEU A 129 -9.87 -5.46 0.66
C LEU A 129 -9.44 -4.17 1.35
N ILE A 130 -8.33 -4.25 2.09
CA ILE A 130 -7.76 -3.12 2.81
C ILE A 130 -6.45 -2.70 2.15
N VAL A 131 -6.25 -1.40 1.98
CA VAL A 131 -4.99 -0.81 1.54
C VAL A 131 -4.52 0.19 2.59
N GLU A 132 -3.28 0.05 3.02
CA GLU A 132 -2.62 0.91 3.99
C GLU A 132 -1.34 1.48 3.40
N THR A 133 -1.08 2.76 3.63
CA THR A 133 0.21 3.41 3.40
C THR A 133 0.86 3.80 4.72
N GLY A 134 2.15 3.52 4.88
CA GLY A 134 2.82 3.46 6.18
C GLY A 134 2.56 2.11 6.84
N THR A 135 3.61 1.30 7.04
CA THR A 135 3.48 -0.01 7.66
C THR A 135 4.04 -0.03 9.08
N LEU A 136 3.77 -1.07 9.82
CA LEU A 136 4.25 -1.30 11.17
C LEU A 136 5.79 -1.17 11.26
N ARG A 137 6.28 -0.16 11.96
CA ARG A 137 7.72 0.11 12.13
C ARG A 137 8.32 -0.68 13.28
N GLN A 138 7.66 -0.68 14.43
CA GLN A 138 8.14 -1.33 15.63
C GLN A 138 7.01 -2.12 16.32
N PRO A 139 7.08 -3.46 16.31
CA PRO A 139 6.12 -4.30 17.00
C PRO A 139 6.02 -3.94 18.49
N GLY A 140 4.78 -3.81 18.98
CA GLY A 140 4.50 -3.48 20.39
C GLY A 140 4.60 -2.00 20.75
N ASN A 141 4.99 -1.10 19.85
CA ASN A 141 4.98 0.35 20.07
C ASN A 141 3.60 0.95 19.79
N TRP A 142 2.64 0.69 20.64
CA TRP A 142 1.24 1.11 20.45
C TRP A 142 1.02 2.62 20.46
N GLU A 143 1.79 3.34 21.27
CA GLU A 143 1.64 4.79 21.42
C GLU A 143 2.24 5.55 20.22
N GLY A 144 3.44 5.16 19.80
CA GLY A 144 4.17 5.83 18.72
C GLY A 144 3.74 5.40 17.32
N ASP A 145 3.47 4.10 17.16
CA ASP A 145 3.31 3.45 15.86
C ASP A 145 1.87 3.02 15.54
N GLY A 146 0.99 2.99 16.55
CA GLY A 146 -0.43 2.68 16.44
C GLY A 146 -0.77 1.23 16.07
N GLN A 147 0.16 0.45 15.54
CA GLN A 147 0.03 -0.97 15.17
C GLN A 147 -1.13 -1.26 14.18
N SER A 148 -1.47 -0.30 13.33
CA SER A 148 -2.57 -0.42 12.36
C SER A 148 -2.43 -1.65 11.47
N THR A 149 -1.26 -1.89 10.86
CA THR A 149 -0.97 -3.05 10.02
C THR A 149 -1.28 -4.37 10.72
N PHE A 150 -0.87 -4.50 11.99
CA PHE A 150 -1.12 -5.70 12.79
C PHE A 150 -2.61 -5.92 13.07
N MET A 151 -3.35 -4.85 13.37
CA MET A 151 -4.80 -4.93 13.59
C MET A 151 -5.56 -5.22 12.31
N PHE A 152 -5.14 -4.64 11.18
CA PHE A 152 -5.74 -4.95 9.87
C PHE A 152 -5.46 -6.39 9.45
N ASP A 153 -4.27 -6.92 9.71
CA ASP A 153 -3.97 -8.34 9.49
C ASP A 153 -4.92 -9.24 10.28
N ALA A 154 -5.12 -8.96 11.57
CA ALA A 154 -6.05 -9.70 12.40
C ALA A 154 -7.50 -9.63 11.85
N LEU A 155 -7.94 -8.45 11.40
CA LEU A 155 -9.26 -8.25 10.82
C LEU A 155 -9.44 -9.04 9.52
N VAL A 156 -8.52 -8.91 8.55
CA VAL A 156 -8.66 -9.61 7.25
C VAL A 156 -8.56 -11.13 7.41
N ARG A 157 -7.81 -11.62 8.39
CA ARG A 157 -7.81 -13.06 8.74
C ARG A 157 -9.16 -13.53 9.21
N SER A 158 -9.84 -12.75 10.04
CA SER A 158 -11.14 -13.13 10.60
C SER A 158 -12.25 -13.11 9.56
N CYS A 159 -12.21 -12.21 8.57
CA CYS A 159 -13.24 -12.09 7.54
C CYS A 159 -12.84 -12.70 6.18
N GLY A 160 -11.66 -13.34 6.08
CA GLY A 160 -11.17 -13.96 4.85
C GLY A 160 -10.72 -12.97 3.77
N GLY A 161 -10.35 -11.75 4.16
CA GLY A 161 -9.95 -10.66 3.26
C GLY A 161 -8.46 -10.65 2.92
N ALA A 162 -7.99 -9.49 2.42
CA ALA A 162 -6.59 -9.21 2.11
C ALA A 162 -6.22 -7.79 2.52
N LEU A 163 -4.97 -7.63 2.99
CA LEU A 163 -4.35 -6.34 3.29
C LEU A 163 -3.18 -6.12 2.35
N PHE A 164 -3.12 -4.97 1.69
CA PHE A 164 -1.91 -4.42 1.09
C PHE A 164 -1.37 -3.32 1.99
N SER A 165 -0.16 -3.49 2.53
CA SER A 165 0.51 -2.49 3.36
C SER A 165 1.81 -2.07 2.69
N ILE A 166 2.00 -0.75 2.50
CA ILE A 166 3.00 -0.14 1.65
C ILE A 166 3.90 0.74 2.50
N ASP A 167 5.21 0.55 2.40
CA ASP A 167 6.20 1.43 3.03
C ASP A 167 7.45 1.53 2.15
N VAL A 168 8.12 2.68 2.21
CA VAL A 168 9.39 2.90 1.52
C VAL A 168 10.57 2.29 2.29
N THR A 169 10.41 2.09 3.60
CA THR A 169 11.46 1.66 4.53
C THR A 169 11.49 0.13 4.64
N ILE A 170 12.61 -0.47 4.27
CA ILE A 170 12.79 -1.92 4.29
C ILE A 170 12.68 -2.48 5.71
N GLU A 171 13.19 -1.76 6.70
CA GLU A 171 13.14 -2.13 8.11
C GLU A 171 11.69 -2.23 8.63
N SER A 172 10.82 -1.32 8.21
CA SER A 172 9.38 -1.37 8.50
C SER A 172 8.73 -2.61 7.86
N ILE A 173 9.02 -2.85 6.58
CA ILE A 173 8.56 -4.05 5.86
C ILE A 173 9.00 -5.34 6.55
N ASP A 174 10.25 -5.41 7.03
CA ASP A 174 10.77 -6.58 7.74
C ASP A 174 10.13 -6.74 9.12
N SER A 175 9.84 -5.64 9.80
CA SER A 175 9.10 -5.65 11.07
C SER A 175 7.67 -6.16 10.89
N ALA A 176 6.95 -5.63 9.92
CA ALA A 176 5.60 -6.08 9.59
C ALA A 176 5.56 -7.54 9.12
N ARG A 177 6.56 -7.98 8.35
CA ARG A 177 6.68 -9.39 7.90
C ARG A 177 6.77 -10.37 9.06
N LYS A 178 7.44 -9.98 10.16
CA LYS A 178 7.56 -10.80 11.37
C LYS A 178 6.27 -10.80 12.21
N ALA A 179 5.48 -9.72 12.12
CA ALA A 179 4.30 -9.49 12.94
C ALA A 179 3.00 -9.97 12.30
N CYS A 180 2.92 -10.00 10.98
CA CYS A 180 1.69 -10.25 10.23
C CYS A 180 1.66 -11.63 9.57
N SER A 181 0.47 -12.06 9.22
CA SER A 181 0.21 -13.33 8.56
C SER A 181 0.38 -13.25 7.03
N SER A 182 0.05 -14.36 6.39
CA SER A 182 0.00 -14.46 4.94
C SER A 182 -1.19 -13.69 4.29
N ALA A 183 -2.14 -13.21 5.03
CA ALA A 183 -3.21 -12.36 4.52
C ALA A 183 -2.73 -10.93 4.17
N THR A 184 -1.57 -10.53 4.72
CA THR A 184 -0.95 -9.23 4.46
C THR A 184 0.10 -9.31 3.35
N GLN A 185 -0.10 -8.52 2.30
CA GLN A 185 0.85 -8.28 1.21
C GLN A 185 1.67 -7.03 1.52
N LEU A 186 2.97 -7.19 1.77
CA LEU A 186 3.88 -6.10 2.07
C LEU A 186 4.58 -5.60 0.81
N ILE A 187 4.55 -4.31 0.56
CA ILE A 187 5.09 -3.68 -0.65
C ILE A 187 6.14 -2.66 -0.25
N ALA A 188 7.42 -2.97 -0.54
CA ALA A 188 8.54 -2.05 -0.35
C ALA A 188 8.65 -1.11 -1.56
N ASN A 189 7.99 0.06 -1.49
CA ASN A 189 8.04 1.06 -2.56
C ASN A 189 7.56 2.43 -2.05
N ASP A 190 7.80 3.48 -2.84
CA ASP A 190 7.06 4.73 -2.70
C ASP A 190 5.56 4.48 -2.80
N SER A 191 4.79 5.03 -1.85
CA SER A 191 3.37 4.72 -1.72
C SER A 191 2.53 5.19 -2.92
N VAL A 192 2.83 6.37 -3.48
CA VAL A 192 2.12 6.90 -4.66
C VAL A 192 2.35 5.98 -5.85
N SER A 193 3.61 5.58 -6.09
CA SER A 193 3.97 4.65 -7.17
C SER A 193 3.34 3.27 -7.00
N ALA A 194 3.31 2.74 -5.77
CA ALA A 194 2.70 1.46 -5.45
C ALA A 194 1.18 1.49 -5.64
N LEU A 195 0.51 2.56 -5.22
CA LEU A 195 -0.93 2.73 -5.39
C LEU A 195 -1.34 2.84 -6.85
N HIS A 196 -0.57 3.55 -7.68
CA HIS A 196 -0.78 3.55 -9.13
C HIS A 196 -0.65 2.14 -9.74
N ALA A 197 0.36 1.39 -9.31
CA ALA A 197 0.54 0.02 -9.76
C ALA A 197 -0.61 -0.89 -9.33
N LEU A 198 -1.08 -0.78 -8.07
CA LEU A 198 -2.25 -1.50 -7.56
C LEU A 198 -3.50 -1.19 -8.37
N ALA A 199 -3.75 0.09 -8.67
CA ALA A 199 -4.89 0.51 -9.48
C ALA A 199 -4.88 -0.08 -10.91
N GLY A 200 -3.71 -0.47 -11.42
CA GLY A 200 -3.58 -1.14 -12.72
C GLY A 200 -3.79 -2.66 -12.71
N ILE A 201 -3.76 -3.32 -11.55
CA ILE A 201 -3.79 -4.78 -11.44
C ILE A 201 -4.91 -5.33 -10.57
N VAL A 202 -5.43 -4.54 -9.65
CA VAL A 202 -6.56 -4.92 -8.79
C VAL A 202 -7.84 -4.48 -9.48
N SER A 203 -8.79 -5.42 -9.63
CA SER A 203 -10.09 -5.15 -10.27
C SER A 203 -11.23 -4.93 -9.27
N LYS A 204 -10.98 -5.19 -7.99
CA LYS A 204 -11.96 -5.03 -6.91
C LYS A 204 -11.79 -3.66 -6.26
N GLU A 205 -12.89 -2.98 -5.97
CA GLU A 205 -12.87 -1.76 -5.16
C GLU A 205 -12.33 -2.02 -3.75
N ILE A 206 -11.62 -1.04 -3.22
CA ILE A 206 -11.09 -1.06 -1.85
C ILE A 206 -12.25 -0.82 -0.88
N ASP A 207 -12.31 -1.63 0.18
CA ASP A 207 -13.27 -1.44 1.26
C ASP A 207 -12.80 -0.40 2.27
N LEU A 208 -11.48 -0.39 2.55
CA LEU A 208 -10.83 0.52 3.48
C LEU A 208 -9.49 0.98 2.93
N LEU A 209 -9.30 2.29 2.82
CA LEU A 209 -8.03 2.96 2.55
C LEU A 209 -7.57 3.68 3.82
N TYR A 210 -6.39 3.30 4.35
CA TYR A 210 -5.77 3.93 5.51
C TYR A 210 -4.47 4.63 5.09
N LEU A 211 -4.41 5.95 5.27
CA LEU A 211 -3.31 6.80 4.83
C LEU A 211 -2.50 7.28 6.03
N ASP A 212 -1.26 6.78 6.16
CA ASP A 212 -0.34 7.10 7.28
C ASP A 212 1.15 7.07 6.88
N SER A 213 1.50 7.27 5.60
CA SER A 213 2.85 7.01 5.09
C SER A 213 3.88 8.07 5.44
N PHE A 214 3.55 9.34 5.32
CA PHE A 214 4.46 10.47 5.43
C PHE A 214 4.27 11.18 6.78
N ASP A 215 5.31 11.18 7.63
CA ASP A 215 5.24 11.82 8.94
C ASP A 215 4.92 13.32 8.82
N VAL A 216 4.06 13.82 9.72
CA VAL A 216 3.64 15.21 9.73
C VAL A 216 4.57 16.06 10.59
N ASP A 217 5.06 17.18 10.05
CA ASP A 217 5.62 18.26 10.85
C ASP A 217 4.47 19.15 11.37
N PRO A 218 4.23 19.25 12.69
CA PRO A 218 3.15 20.08 13.24
C PRO A 218 3.25 21.56 12.87
N LYS A 219 4.46 22.05 12.58
CA LYS A 219 4.69 23.45 12.18
C LYS A 219 4.48 23.67 10.69
N ASN A 220 4.67 22.65 9.87
CA ASN A 220 4.47 22.68 8.42
C ASN A 220 3.86 21.38 7.90
N PRO A 221 2.55 21.16 8.09
CA PRO A 221 1.88 19.91 7.70
C PRO A 221 1.70 19.77 6.18
N LEU A 222 1.90 20.84 5.41
CA LEU A 222 1.58 20.87 3.97
C LEU A 222 2.30 19.81 3.12
N PRO A 223 3.61 19.53 3.30
CA PRO A 223 4.27 18.47 2.52
C PRO A 223 3.63 17.10 2.71
N SER A 224 3.33 16.72 3.95
CA SER A 224 2.63 15.48 4.27
C SER A 224 1.20 15.47 3.70
N ALA A 225 0.46 16.57 3.83
CA ALA A 225 -0.89 16.67 3.27
C ALA A 225 -0.92 16.56 1.74
N ILE A 226 0.06 17.14 1.04
CA ILE A 226 0.20 17.00 -0.42
C ILE A 226 0.46 15.54 -0.78
N HIS A 227 1.38 14.87 -0.07
CA HIS A 227 1.70 13.46 -0.31
C HIS A 227 0.46 12.57 -0.20
N HIS A 228 -0.33 12.71 0.88
CA HIS A 228 -1.58 11.96 1.05
C HIS A 228 -2.65 12.31 -0.02
N GLY A 229 -2.66 13.55 -0.52
CA GLY A 229 -3.47 13.92 -1.68
C GLY A 229 -3.04 13.21 -2.97
N LEU A 230 -1.73 13.03 -3.19
CA LEU A 230 -1.19 12.26 -4.31
C LEU A 230 -1.52 10.77 -4.18
N GLU A 231 -1.42 10.19 -2.98
CA GLU A 231 -1.84 8.81 -2.71
C GLU A 231 -3.32 8.58 -3.05
N LEU A 232 -4.20 9.47 -2.58
CA LEU A 232 -5.63 9.40 -2.89
C LEU A 232 -5.88 9.46 -4.40
N THR A 233 -5.15 10.32 -5.11
CA THR A 233 -5.27 10.44 -6.57
C THR A 233 -4.78 9.17 -7.27
N ALA A 234 -3.67 8.60 -6.83
CA ALA A 234 -3.08 7.39 -7.40
C ALA A 234 -4.03 6.17 -7.29
N VAL A 235 -4.72 6.03 -6.17
CA VAL A 235 -5.61 4.89 -5.89
C VAL A 235 -7.05 5.14 -6.33
N ARG A 236 -7.37 6.33 -6.83
CA ARG A 236 -8.75 6.74 -7.19
C ARG A 236 -9.54 5.74 -8.03
N PRO A 237 -8.95 5.02 -9.02
CA PRO A 237 -9.67 4.03 -9.80
C PRO A 237 -10.21 2.83 -8.99
N LEU A 238 -9.70 2.59 -7.78
CA LEU A 238 -10.14 1.51 -6.89
C LEU A 238 -11.10 2.01 -5.79
N ILE A 239 -11.43 3.30 -5.78
CA ILE A 239 -12.35 3.89 -4.80
C ILE A 239 -13.74 3.95 -5.39
N GLY A 240 -14.67 3.22 -4.78
CA GLY A 240 -16.06 3.16 -5.16
C GLY A 240 -17.02 3.56 -4.04
N PRO A 241 -18.35 3.51 -4.31
CA PRO A 241 -19.37 3.74 -3.29
C PRO A 241 -19.19 2.78 -2.09
N GLY A 242 -19.21 3.33 -0.90
CA GLY A 242 -19.00 2.57 0.33
C GLY A 242 -17.57 2.47 0.81
N THR A 243 -16.55 2.75 -0.02
CA THR A 243 -15.15 2.80 0.43
C THR A 243 -15.00 3.74 1.62
N VAL A 244 -14.40 3.27 2.69
CA VAL A 244 -14.01 4.09 3.84
C VAL A 244 -12.57 4.57 3.65
N ILE A 245 -12.36 5.88 3.76
CA ILE A 245 -11.04 6.50 3.67
C ILE A 245 -10.72 7.10 5.04
N CYS A 246 -9.59 6.69 5.63
CA CYS A 246 -9.09 7.19 6.89
C CYS A 246 -7.72 7.83 6.71
N VAL A 247 -7.51 8.99 7.31
CA VAL A 247 -6.20 9.63 7.44
C VAL A 247 -5.82 9.69 8.91
N ASP A 248 -4.64 9.16 9.27
CA ASP A 248 -4.09 9.28 10.62
C ASP A 248 -3.51 10.68 10.86
N ASP A 249 -3.17 11.02 12.09
CA ASP A 249 -2.56 12.30 12.47
C ASP A 249 -3.31 13.56 11.95
N TYR A 250 -4.61 13.46 11.71
CA TYR A 250 -5.42 14.59 11.23
C TYR A 250 -5.44 15.76 12.23
N ALA A 251 -5.44 15.46 13.53
CA ALA A 251 -5.42 16.48 14.59
C ALA A 251 -4.01 17.04 14.86
N VAL A 252 -2.98 16.56 14.17
CA VAL A 252 -1.60 17.02 14.33
C VAL A 252 -1.31 18.16 13.35
N GLY A 253 -1.00 19.35 13.92
CA GLY A 253 -0.75 20.55 13.12
C GLY A 253 -2.02 21.33 12.76
N ALA A 254 -1.84 22.47 12.11
CA ALA A 254 -2.93 23.34 11.72
C ALA A 254 -3.66 22.81 10.45
N GLY A 255 -4.95 23.11 10.36
CA GLY A 255 -5.72 22.91 9.12
C GLY A 255 -6.02 21.47 8.73
N GLY A 256 -5.86 20.50 9.66
CA GLY A 256 -6.19 19.09 9.40
C GLY A 256 -4.97 18.18 9.14
N GLY A 257 -3.78 18.61 9.52
CA GLY A 257 -2.56 17.78 9.49
C GLY A 257 -2.33 17.10 8.13
N LYS A 258 -2.06 15.80 8.17
CA LYS A 258 -1.94 14.94 6.97
C LYS A 258 -3.18 14.97 6.07
N GLY A 259 -4.37 15.16 6.65
CA GLY A 259 -5.66 15.07 5.94
C GLY A 259 -6.11 16.34 5.23
N MET A 260 -5.40 17.46 5.33
CA MET A 260 -5.83 18.77 4.83
C MET A 260 -6.26 18.75 3.35
N ILE A 261 -5.48 18.16 2.47
CA ILE A 261 -5.76 18.07 1.02
C ILE A 261 -6.82 17.00 0.74
N VAL A 262 -6.72 15.85 1.40
CA VAL A 262 -7.69 14.75 1.29
C VAL A 262 -9.09 15.23 1.68
N GLU A 263 -9.23 15.94 2.80
CA GLU A 263 -10.49 16.50 3.25
C GLU A 263 -11.11 17.46 2.23
N ARG A 264 -10.29 18.39 1.72
CA ARG A 264 -10.79 19.35 0.72
C ARG A 264 -11.30 18.64 -0.53
N PHE A 265 -10.60 17.62 -1.00
CA PHE A 265 -11.04 16.83 -2.13
C PHE A 265 -12.34 16.08 -1.83
N LEU A 266 -12.39 15.31 -0.74
CA LEU A 266 -13.51 14.47 -0.37
C LEU A 266 -14.79 15.29 -0.06
N SER A 267 -14.63 16.45 0.57
CA SER A 267 -15.74 17.37 0.83
C SER A 267 -16.36 17.90 -0.47
N ASN A 268 -15.54 18.21 -1.48
CA ASN A 268 -16.04 18.71 -2.76
C ASN A 268 -16.80 17.66 -3.59
N ILE A 269 -16.53 16.38 -3.38
CA ILE A 269 -17.25 15.28 -4.07
C ILE A 269 -18.38 14.69 -3.23
N GLY A 270 -18.71 15.30 -2.09
CA GLY A 270 -19.83 14.93 -1.25
C GLY A 270 -19.64 13.68 -0.39
N ALA A 271 -18.40 13.25 -0.14
CA ALA A 271 -18.13 12.12 0.76
C ALA A 271 -18.65 12.40 2.18
N LYS A 272 -19.27 11.39 2.81
CA LYS A 272 -19.86 11.52 4.13
C LYS A 272 -18.80 11.36 5.21
N VAL A 273 -18.64 12.36 6.09
CA VAL A 273 -17.78 12.25 7.26
C VAL A 273 -18.35 11.21 8.24
N LEU A 274 -17.55 10.23 8.63
CA LEU A 274 -17.89 9.21 9.64
C LEU A 274 -17.34 9.56 11.01
N TYR A 275 -16.12 10.12 11.06
CA TYR A 275 -15.43 10.48 12.29
C TYR A 275 -14.50 11.67 12.05
N SER A 276 -14.36 12.52 13.07
CA SER A 276 -13.41 13.63 13.07
C SER A 276 -12.85 13.80 14.48
N GLY A 277 -11.61 13.38 14.67
CA GLY A 277 -10.87 13.42 15.93
C GLY A 277 -9.38 13.44 15.65
N TYR A 278 -8.61 12.59 16.36
CA TYR A 278 -7.19 12.43 16.08
C TYR A 278 -6.95 11.91 14.66
N GLN A 279 -7.77 10.97 14.21
CA GLN A 279 -7.94 10.52 12.83
C GLN A 279 -9.16 11.21 12.22
N LYS A 280 -9.25 11.21 10.90
CA LYS A 280 -10.47 11.61 10.21
C LYS A 280 -10.87 10.58 9.16
N MET A 281 -12.19 10.34 9.06
CA MET A 281 -12.72 9.30 8.18
C MET A 281 -13.89 9.79 7.37
N TRP A 282 -13.94 9.30 6.14
CA TRP A 282 -15.04 9.55 5.21
C TRP A 282 -15.49 8.25 4.58
N ARG A 283 -16.75 8.21 4.19
CA ARG A 283 -17.33 7.16 3.33
C ARG A 283 -17.71 7.77 1.99
N MET A 284 -17.29 7.11 0.94
CA MET A 284 -17.70 7.43 -0.41
C MET A 284 -19.19 7.11 -0.60
N VAL A 285 -19.92 8.00 -1.31
CA VAL A 285 -21.37 7.90 -1.55
C VAL A 285 -21.62 7.47 -2.99
#